data_fc10dda1da9e0f92305a8bebe15d97e7
#
_entry.id   fc10dda1da9e0f92305a8bebe15d97e7
#
_cell.length_a   1.000
_cell.length_b   1.000
_cell.length_c   1.000
_cell.angle_alpha   90.00
_cell.angle_beta   90.00
_cell.angle_gamma   90.00
#
_symmetry.space_group_name_H-M   'P 1'
#
loop_
_entity.id
_entity.type
_entity.pdbx_description
1 polymer ?
#
loop_
_entity_poly.entity_id
_entity_poly.type
_entity_poly.pdbx_seq_one_letter_code
_entity_poly.pdbx_strand_id
1 'polypeptide(L)'
;MNEITQLETGFAAMSREDIAKIRGIREALKEELVANPDAEVEIPCEQHLHAGFYSRTIFIPKDTVAVGVTITKDTQLVISGHVLMNDGTHVVEIDGYRVLECKAGRAQIARTLEDTYMTMSFATDAKTVREAEDEFTDEPEQLLTRTKCQG
;
A
#
# COMPACT_ATOMS: atom_id res chain seq x y z
N MET A 1 8.49 20.95 8.19
CA MET A 1 7.21 20.52 7.61
C MET A 1 7.47 20.02 6.20
N ASN A 2 7.05 18.79 5.91
CA ASN A 2 7.20 18.29 4.54
C ASN A 2 6.24 19.01 3.62
N GLU A 3 6.77 19.53 2.53
CA GLU A 3 5.91 20.13 1.53
C GLU A 3 5.09 19.07 0.81
N ILE A 4 3.81 19.38 0.58
CA ILE A 4 2.95 18.52 -0.21
C ILE A 4 3.31 18.74 -1.67
N THR A 5 3.76 17.69 -2.33
CA THR A 5 4.16 17.73 -3.73
C THR A 5 2.98 17.30 -4.60
N GLN A 6 2.82 17.97 -5.73
CA GLN A 6 1.78 17.61 -6.69
C GLN A 6 2.27 16.42 -7.52
N LEU A 7 1.46 15.36 -7.56
CA LEU A 7 1.78 14.13 -8.28
C LEU A 7 1.35 14.27 -9.75
N GLU A 8 2.27 14.06 -10.69
CA GLU A 8 1.96 14.16 -12.12
C GLU A 8 1.38 12.86 -12.68
N THR A 9 2.12 11.75 -12.60
CA THR A 9 1.71 10.48 -13.24
C THR A 9 1.65 9.31 -12.29
N GLY A 10 2.47 9.29 -11.24
CA GLY A 10 2.54 8.16 -10.32
C GLY A 10 3.76 8.25 -9.41
N PHE A 11 4.04 7.14 -8.74
CA PHE A 11 5.12 7.08 -7.76
C PHE A 11 6.37 6.44 -8.37
N ALA A 12 7.51 7.11 -8.18
CA ALA A 12 8.80 6.63 -8.64
C ALA A 12 9.37 5.55 -7.71
N ALA A 13 10.37 4.82 -8.20
CA ALA A 13 11.16 3.95 -7.35
C ALA A 13 11.83 4.78 -6.24
N MET A 14 11.94 4.18 -5.05
CA MET A 14 12.49 4.85 -3.87
C MET A 14 13.91 4.36 -3.60
N SER A 15 14.68 5.16 -2.88
CA SER A 15 15.99 4.74 -2.42
C SER A 15 15.88 3.65 -1.35
N ARG A 16 16.95 2.87 -1.18
CA ARG A 16 17.01 1.87 -0.11
C ARG A 16 16.85 2.51 1.26
N GLU A 17 17.38 3.72 1.44
CA GLU A 17 17.28 4.46 2.69
C GLU A 17 15.84 4.83 3.01
N ASP A 18 15.10 5.31 2.02
CA ASP A 18 13.69 5.68 2.20
C ASP A 18 12.84 4.44 2.46
N ILE A 19 13.08 3.34 1.75
CA ILE A 19 12.39 2.07 2.02
C ILE A 19 12.67 1.60 3.45
N ALA A 20 13.92 1.70 3.91
CA ALA A 20 14.28 1.32 5.27
C ALA A 20 13.58 2.19 6.31
N LYS A 21 13.41 3.49 6.04
CA LYS A 21 12.64 4.39 6.92
C LYS A 21 11.19 3.93 7.04
N ILE A 22 10.55 3.60 5.93
CA ILE A 22 9.16 3.14 5.93
C ILE A 22 9.03 1.82 6.70
N ARG A 23 9.96 0.88 6.49
CA ARG A 23 9.97 -0.40 7.22
C ARG A 23 10.15 -0.18 8.72
N GLY A 24 11.01 0.77 9.12
CA GLY A 24 11.21 1.11 10.51
C GLY A 24 9.95 1.68 11.16
N ILE A 25 9.23 2.54 10.46
CA ILE A 25 7.96 3.08 10.92
C ILE A 25 6.92 1.97 11.07
N ARG A 26 6.88 1.03 10.12
CA ARG A 26 5.98 -0.12 10.19
C ARG A 26 6.24 -0.96 11.45
N GLU A 27 7.50 -1.25 11.73
CA GLU A 27 7.86 -2.05 12.91
C GLU A 27 7.51 -1.33 14.21
N ALA A 28 7.74 -0.01 14.28
CA ALA A 28 7.34 0.79 15.44
C ALA A 28 5.82 0.80 15.62
N LEU A 29 5.06 0.90 14.52
CA LEU A 29 3.60 0.85 14.58
C LEU A 29 3.11 -0.51 15.07
N LYS A 30 3.72 -1.60 14.64
CA LYS A 30 3.39 -2.94 15.12
C LYS A 30 3.60 -3.08 16.63
N GLU A 31 4.71 -2.55 17.14
CA GLU A 31 4.98 -2.57 18.58
C GLU A 31 3.92 -1.81 19.36
N GLU A 32 3.50 -0.65 18.83
CA GLU A 32 2.40 0.12 19.43
C GLU A 32 1.10 -0.65 19.45
N LEU A 33 0.78 -1.36 18.38
CA LEU A 33 -0.45 -2.17 18.28
C LEU A 33 -0.43 -3.37 19.23
N VAL A 34 0.74 -3.93 19.51
CA VAL A 34 0.88 -4.97 20.54
C VAL A 34 0.56 -4.40 21.92
N ALA A 35 1.03 -3.18 22.21
CA ALA A 35 0.75 -2.50 23.46
C ALA A 35 -0.70 -2.01 23.57
N ASN A 36 -1.30 -1.62 22.46
CA ASN A 36 -2.66 -1.08 22.37
C ASN A 36 -3.46 -1.77 21.27
N PRO A 37 -3.89 -3.04 21.48
CA PRO A 37 -4.60 -3.79 20.42
C PRO A 37 -5.89 -3.12 19.95
N ASP A 38 -6.54 -2.34 20.80
CA ASP A 38 -7.79 -1.64 20.45
C ASP A 38 -7.58 -0.52 19.44
N ALA A 39 -6.35 -0.08 19.26
CA ALA A 39 -6.02 0.95 18.26
C ALA A 39 -5.91 0.38 16.83
N GLU A 40 -5.95 -0.93 16.68
CA GLU A 40 -5.88 -1.57 15.37
C GLU A 40 -7.16 -1.33 14.59
N VAL A 41 -7.01 -0.83 13.35
CA VAL A 41 -8.12 -0.58 12.44
C VAL A 41 -8.16 -1.70 11.41
N GLU A 42 -9.36 -2.25 11.19
CA GLU A 42 -9.55 -3.25 10.14
C GLU A 42 -9.49 -2.59 8.76
N ILE A 43 -8.67 -3.16 7.88
CA ILE A 43 -8.55 -2.72 6.49
C ILE A 43 -8.97 -3.90 5.61
N PRO A 44 -10.24 -3.91 5.16
CA PRO A 44 -10.73 -4.98 4.29
C PRO A 44 -9.93 -5.03 2.98
N CYS A 45 -9.70 -6.23 2.49
CA CYS A 45 -8.95 -6.48 1.26
C CYS A 45 -9.70 -7.45 0.38
N GLU A 46 -9.83 -7.11 -0.90
CA GLU A 46 -10.42 -7.95 -1.91
C GLU A 46 -9.41 -8.22 -3.01
N GLN A 47 -9.24 -9.46 -3.42
CA GLN A 47 -8.25 -9.85 -4.40
C GLN A 47 -8.91 -10.59 -5.56
N HIS A 48 -8.47 -10.31 -6.79
CA HIS A 48 -8.93 -10.97 -7.99
C HIS A 48 -7.74 -11.37 -8.86
N LEU A 49 -7.80 -12.57 -9.40
CA LEU A 49 -6.85 -13.06 -10.40
C LEU A 49 -7.67 -13.48 -11.61
N HIS A 50 -7.67 -12.66 -12.66
CA HIS A 50 -8.56 -12.84 -13.79
C HIS A 50 -7.98 -12.18 -15.04
N ALA A 51 -8.18 -12.83 -16.19
CA ALA A 51 -7.79 -12.27 -17.49
C ALA A 51 -6.31 -11.87 -17.58
N GLY A 52 -5.43 -12.59 -16.90
CA GLY A 52 -3.99 -12.29 -16.90
C GLY A 52 -3.60 -11.12 -16.01
N PHE A 53 -4.48 -10.69 -15.12
CA PHE A 53 -4.20 -9.59 -14.18
C PHE A 53 -4.49 -10.02 -12.77
N TYR A 54 -3.65 -9.52 -11.86
CA TYR A 54 -3.93 -9.54 -10.44
C TYR A 54 -4.39 -8.15 -10.02
N SER A 55 -5.46 -8.07 -9.24
CA SER A 55 -5.98 -6.84 -8.67
C SER A 55 -6.17 -7.00 -7.17
N ARG A 56 -5.75 -6.01 -6.42
CA ARG A 56 -5.88 -5.98 -4.97
C ARG A 56 -6.46 -4.65 -4.55
N THR A 57 -7.65 -4.69 -3.98
CA THR A 57 -8.33 -3.49 -3.48
C THR A 57 -8.35 -3.52 -1.97
N ILE A 58 -7.89 -2.45 -1.34
CA ILE A 58 -8.02 -2.23 0.09
C ILE A 58 -8.92 -1.04 0.35
N PHE A 59 -9.65 -1.11 1.45
CA PHE A 59 -10.46 -0.01 1.95
C PHE A 59 -9.84 0.48 3.25
N ILE A 60 -9.44 1.75 3.26
CA ILE A 60 -8.83 2.38 4.44
C ILE A 60 -9.81 3.38 4.99
N PRO A 61 -10.38 3.14 6.19
CA PRO A 61 -11.29 4.10 6.81
C PRO A 61 -10.63 5.46 7.04
N LYS A 62 -11.46 6.49 7.14
CA LYS A 62 -11.02 7.84 7.48
C LYS A 62 -10.15 7.88 8.74
N ASP A 63 -9.19 8.80 8.78
CA ASP A 63 -8.30 9.04 9.93
C ASP A 63 -7.47 7.82 10.32
N THR A 64 -7.02 7.06 9.33
CA THR A 64 -6.23 5.84 9.54
C THR A 64 -4.85 6.01 8.93
N VAL A 65 -3.85 5.46 9.61
CA VAL A 65 -2.49 5.35 9.07
C VAL A 65 -2.27 3.89 8.68
N ALA A 66 -1.92 3.66 7.43
CA ALA A 66 -1.61 2.34 6.91
C ALA A 66 -0.19 2.34 6.35
N VAL A 67 0.60 1.36 6.73
CA VAL A 67 1.98 1.21 6.24
C VAL A 67 2.03 -0.01 5.32
N GLY A 68 2.37 0.23 4.06
CA GLY A 68 2.43 -0.83 3.06
C GLY A 68 3.70 -1.66 3.12
N VAL A 69 3.65 -2.80 2.46
CA VAL A 69 4.85 -3.61 2.20
C VAL A 69 5.64 -2.99 1.05
N THR A 70 6.88 -3.44 0.88
CA THR A 70 7.67 -3.06 -0.30
C THR A 70 7.08 -3.71 -1.54
N ILE A 71 6.78 -2.90 -2.55
CA ILE A 71 6.22 -3.36 -3.82
C ILE A 71 7.37 -3.50 -4.82
N THR A 72 7.56 -4.70 -5.33
CA THR A 72 8.70 -5.07 -6.19
C THR A 72 8.35 -5.15 -7.67
N LYS A 73 7.14 -4.73 -8.05
CA LYS A 73 6.67 -4.69 -9.43
C LYS A 73 6.17 -3.32 -9.83
N ASP A 74 6.28 -3.02 -11.10
CA ASP A 74 5.56 -1.89 -11.68
C ASP A 74 4.06 -2.22 -11.64
N THR A 75 3.26 -1.29 -11.18
CA THR A 75 1.83 -1.49 -11.02
C THR A 75 1.05 -0.28 -11.49
N GLN A 76 -0.22 -0.52 -11.81
CA GLN A 76 -1.20 0.54 -11.90
C GLN A 76 -1.89 0.65 -10.54
N LEU A 77 -2.00 1.87 -10.02
CA LEU A 77 -2.65 2.12 -8.75
C LEU A 77 -3.82 3.08 -8.97
N VAL A 78 -4.99 2.66 -8.55
CA VAL A 78 -6.19 3.51 -8.59
C VAL A 78 -6.52 3.90 -7.16
N ILE A 79 -6.64 5.21 -6.92
CA ILE A 79 -7.02 5.74 -5.60
C ILE A 79 -8.33 6.51 -5.76
N SER A 80 -9.25 6.26 -4.84
CA SER A 80 -10.52 6.99 -4.77
C SER A 80 -10.80 7.34 -3.32
N GLY A 81 -10.68 8.63 -3.00
CA GLY A 81 -10.87 9.11 -1.63
C GLY A 81 -10.07 10.39 -1.37
N HIS A 82 -9.52 10.51 -0.17
CA HIS A 82 -8.66 11.63 0.18
C HIS A 82 -7.56 11.12 1.11
N VAL A 83 -6.33 11.14 0.64
CA VAL A 83 -5.21 10.50 1.33
C VAL A 83 -3.92 11.29 1.13
N LEU A 84 -3.09 11.27 2.16
CA LEU A 84 -1.71 11.73 2.09
C LEU A 84 -0.81 10.51 1.97
N MET A 85 0.01 10.46 0.92
CA MET A 85 0.97 9.38 0.69
C MET A 85 2.37 9.88 0.99
N ASN A 86 3.09 9.15 1.84
CA ASN A 86 4.42 9.51 2.28
C ASN A 86 5.40 8.41 1.87
N ASP A 87 6.44 8.78 1.15
CA ASP A 87 7.50 7.86 0.69
C ASP A 87 8.81 8.00 1.49
N GLY A 88 8.75 8.62 2.65
CA GLY A 88 9.93 8.87 3.49
C GLY A 88 10.59 10.21 3.23
N THR A 89 10.36 10.83 2.08
CA THR A 89 10.95 12.13 1.68
C THR A 89 9.87 13.14 1.31
N HIS A 90 8.87 12.69 0.55
CA HIS A 90 7.82 13.56 0.03
C HIS A 90 6.46 13.12 0.55
N VAL A 91 5.57 14.10 0.72
CA VAL A 91 4.17 13.85 1.01
C VAL A 91 3.36 14.35 -0.19
N VAL A 92 2.52 13.48 -0.72
CA VAL A 92 1.65 13.76 -1.87
C VAL A 92 0.22 13.68 -1.41
N GLU A 93 -0.58 14.71 -1.69
CA GLU A 93 -2.01 14.71 -1.42
C GLU A 93 -2.77 14.25 -2.65
N ILE A 94 -3.64 13.27 -2.47
CA ILE A 94 -4.53 12.77 -3.52
C ILE A 94 -5.95 12.92 -3.02
N ASP A 95 -6.74 13.73 -3.74
CA ASP A 95 -8.13 13.99 -3.41
C ASP A 95 -9.00 13.67 -4.63
N GLY A 96 -9.94 12.74 -4.47
CA GLY A 96 -10.82 12.28 -5.53
C GLY A 96 -10.34 10.98 -6.15
N TYR A 97 -10.55 10.83 -7.45
CA TYR A 97 -10.22 9.62 -8.21
C TYR A 97 -8.98 9.86 -9.06
N ARG A 98 -7.98 8.99 -8.89
CA ARG A 98 -6.73 9.06 -9.69
C ARG A 98 -6.29 7.67 -10.11
N VAL A 99 -5.81 7.59 -11.35
CA VAL A 99 -5.12 6.40 -11.87
C VAL A 99 -3.64 6.74 -12.01
N LEU A 100 -2.79 5.95 -11.36
CA LEU A 100 -1.37 6.25 -11.21
C LEU A 100 -0.50 5.12 -11.76
N GLU A 101 0.59 5.50 -12.40
CA GLU A 101 1.63 4.58 -12.85
C GLU A 101 2.71 4.52 -11.78
N CYS A 102 2.92 3.37 -11.18
CA CYS A 102 3.83 3.23 -10.05
C CYS A 102 4.97 2.28 -10.36
N LYS A 103 6.19 2.70 -10.04
CA LYS A 103 7.40 1.92 -10.30
C LYS A 103 7.69 0.92 -9.19
N ALA A 104 8.30 -0.19 -9.56
CA ALA A 104 8.83 -1.17 -8.61
C ALA A 104 9.84 -0.52 -7.67
N GLY A 105 9.97 -1.07 -6.47
CA GLY A 105 10.92 -0.57 -5.49
C GLY A 105 10.38 0.60 -4.68
N ARG A 106 9.19 0.45 -4.12
CA ARG A 106 8.58 1.47 -3.29
C ARG A 106 7.89 0.87 -2.07
N ALA A 107 7.85 1.65 -1.00
CA ALA A 107 7.06 1.35 0.18
C ALA A 107 6.53 2.68 0.71
N GLN A 108 5.26 2.75 1.06
CA GLN A 108 4.63 4.02 1.38
C GLN A 108 3.76 3.95 2.62
N ILE A 109 3.58 5.11 3.25
CA ILE A 109 2.63 5.27 4.34
C ILE A 109 1.45 6.07 3.79
N ALA A 110 0.24 5.58 4.02
CA ALA A 110 -0.99 6.27 3.67
C ALA A 110 -1.66 6.78 4.94
N ARG A 111 -2.02 8.06 4.94
CA ARG A 111 -2.83 8.64 6.00
C ARG A 111 -4.12 9.16 5.37
N THR A 112 -5.24 8.56 5.71
CA THR A 112 -6.52 8.93 5.12
C THR A 112 -7.14 10.12 5.83
N LEU A 113 -7.65 11.06 5.02
CA LEU A 113 -8.44 12.20 5.48
C LEU A 113 -9.92 11.94 5.30
N GLU A 114 -10.27 11.01 4.42
CA GLU A 114 -11.62 10.47 4.19
C GLU A 114 -11.48 8.98 3.90
N ASP A 115 -12.60 8.25 3.92
CA ASP A 115 -12.61 6.84 3.50
C ASP A 115 -12.01 6.72 2.10
N THR A 116 -11.06 5.81 1.92
CA THR A 116 -10.29 5.72 0.68
C THR A 116 -10.18 4.28 0.20
N TYR A 117 -10.45 4.08 -1.08
CA TYR A 117 -10.19 2.81 -1.77
C TYR A 117 -8.89 2.93 -2.55
N MET A 118 -8.09 1.87 -2.51
CA MET A 118 -6.89 1.74 -3.34
C MET A 118 -6.89 0.40 -4.03
N THR A 119 -6.74 0.41 -5.35
CA THR A 119 -6.65 -0.80 -6.16
C THR A 119 -5.32 -0.83 -6.88
N MET A 120 -4.51 -1.84 -6.58
CA MET A 120 -3.25 -2.11 -7.26
C MET A 120 -3.45 -3.26 -8.23
N SER A 121 -2.94 -3.12 -9.45
CA SER A 121 -3.03 -4.19 -10.43
C SER A 121 -1.78 -4.28 -11.30
N PHE A 122 -1.50 -5.50 -11.77
CA PHE A 122 -0.41 -5.76 -12.69
C PHE A 122 -0.70 -7.02 -13.51
N ALA A 123 -0.10 -7.10 -14.68
CA ALA A 123 -0.19 -8.30 -15.52
C ALA A 123 0.68 -9.40 -14.92
N THR A 124 0.19 -10.62 -14.91
CA THR A 124 0.89 -11.75 -14.30
C THR A 124 0.51 -13.08 -14.93
N ASP A 125 1.45 -14.03 -14.90
CA ASP A 125 1.20 -15.42 -15.25
C ASP A 125 0.87 -16.28 -14.03
N ALA A 126 0.75 -15.69 -12.86
CA ALA A 126 0.41 -16.40 -11.62
C ALA A 126 -0.90 -17.18 -11.79
N LYS A 127 -0.96 -18.35 -11.18
CA LYS A 127 -2.14 -19.22 -11.22
C LYS A 127 -2.98 -19.14 -9.96
N THR A 128 -2.41 -18.59 -8.89
CA THR A 128 -3.10 -18.41 -7.61
C THR A 128 -2.83 -17.01 -7.06
N VAL A 129 -3.73 -16.54 -6.20
CA VAL A 129 -3.53 -15.27 -5.50
C VAL A 129 -2.23 -15.30 -4.68
N ARG A 130 -1.92 -16.44 -4.06
CA ARG A 130 -0.70 -16.57 -3.28
C ARG A 130 0.56 -16.39 -4.13
N GLU A 131 0.58 -16.94 -5.34
CA GLU A 131 1.70 -16.73 -6.26
C GLU A 131 1.83 -15.25 -6.66
N ALA A 132 0.69 -14.57 -6.89
CA ALA A 132 0.71 -13.15 -7.21
C ALA A 132 1.24 -12.31 -6.04
N GLU A 133 0.87 -12.66 -4.81
CA GLU A 133 1.40 -12.00 -3.62
C GLU A 133 2.93 -12.18 -3.52
N ASP A 134 3.44 -13.39 -3.76
CA ASP A 134 4.87 -13.65 -3.76
C ASP A 134 5.60 -12.85 -4.85
N GLU A 135 4.89 -12.51 -5.92
CA GLU A 135 5.46 -11.78 -7.05
C GLU A 135 5.56 -10.27 -6.78
N PHE A 136 4.60 -9.66 -6.09
CA PHE A 136 4.58 -8.20 -5.95
C PHE A 136 5.32 -7.68 -4.71
N THR A 137 5.72 -8.55 -3.80
CA THR A 137 6.47 -8.11 -2.62
C THR A 137 7.51 -9.16 -2.21
N ASP A 138 8.61 -8.69 -1.67
CA ASP A 138 9.63 -9.55 -1.05
C ASP A 138 9.33 -9.83 0.43
N GLU A 139 8.19 -9.35 0.92
CA GLU A 139 7.77 -9.51 2.32
C GLU A 139 6.32 -10.06 2.38
N PRO A 140 6.01 -11.18 1.68
CA PRO A 140 4.62 -11.63 1.63
C PRO A 140 4.03 -12.00 2.99
N GLU A 141 4.87 -12.39 3.94
CA GLU A 141 4.45 -12.71 5.31
C GLU A 141 3.92 -11.49 6.06
N GLN A 142 4.21 -10.28 5.59
CA GLN A 142 3.72 -9.03 6.17
C GLN A 142 2.32 -8.65 5.67
N LEU A 143 1.83 -9.33 4.63
CA LEU A 143 0.51 -9.04 4.09
C LEU A 143 -0.58 -9.48 5.06
N LEU A 144 -1.56 -8.60 5.29
CA LEU A 144 -2.71 -8.92 6.16
C LEU A 144 -3.49 -10.12 5.63
N THR A 145 -3.52 -10.32 4.32
CA THR A 145 -4.19 -11.46 3.69
C THR A 145 -3.55 -12.79 4.05
N ARG A 146 -2.31 -12.78 4.54
CA ARG A 146 -1.63 -14.00 5.01
C ARG A 146 -1.66 -14.17 6.51
N THR A 147 -1.88 -13.09 7.26
CA THR A 147 -1.89 -13.15 8.72
C THR A 147 -3.30 -13.24 9.28
N LYS A 148 -4.29 -12.62 8.63
CA LYS A 148 -5.66 -12.51 9.15
C LYS A 148 -6.72 -13.19 8.31
N CYS A 149 -6.47 -13.38 7.02
CA CYS A 149 -7.43 -13.96 6.08
C CYS A 149 -7.09 -15.40 5.73
N GLN A 150 -6.63 -16.15 6.70
CA GLN A 150 -6.43 -17.59 6.54
C GLN A 150 -7.73 -18.29 6.81
N GLY A 151 -8.60 -18.19 5.85
CA GLY A 151 -9.83 -18.95 5.88
C GLY A 151 -9.62 -20.33 5.37
#